data_611fe8cad39ffa7dacf4c5677a8536c7
#
_entry.id   611fe8cad39ffa7dacf4c5677a8536c7
#
_cell.length_a   1.000
_cell.length_b   1.000
_cell.length_c   1.000
_cell.angle_alpha   90.00
_cell.angle_beta   90.00
_cell.angle_gamma   90.00
#
_symmetry.space_group_name_H-M   'P 1'
#
loop_
_entity.id
_entity.type
_entity.pdbx_description
1 polymer ?
#
loop_
_entity_poly.entity_id
_entity_poly.type
_entity_poly.pdbx_seq_one_letter_code
_entity_poly.pdbx_strand_id
1 'polypeptide(L)'
;MKKGKIRRPLSYSSIKEFMKSPNHLLSYWDREKVTTPAMLKGTLIHTLLLEPEKMEKEYATWLGGRRAGNEYKTFQEENQGKTIIKPEELEEAEKIIKNAKNNVLLNLKKGVELEILWKINLIPFRGFVDFYGDGFIGDVKTCSDASPKAFQRDFIKFKYYIQAFLYLNANETLMFAGENPDYFILAVETSPPYNSQMYKVSTEFIEKGKEEVHKALQDFEKWDGEPAGYEFYDLLEENGVITLNLPEWMQ
;
A
#
# COMPACT_ATOMS: atom_id res chain seq x y z
N MET A 1 -19.63 -10.49 -17.87
CA MET A 1 -18.21 -10.07 -18.04
C MET A 1 -17.56 -10.87 -19.15
N LYS A 2 -16.88 -10.23 -20.13
CA LYS A 2 -16.12 -10.93 -21.16
C LYS A 2 -14.96 -11.71 -20.52
N LYS A 3 -14.74 -12.97 -20.95
CA LYS A 3 -13.58 -13.79 -20.53
C LYS A 3 -12.28 -13.06 -20.92
N GLY A 4 -11.36 -12.88 -19.97
CA GLY A 4 -10.04 -12.27 -20.21
C GLY A 4 -9.84 -10.86 -19.67
N LYS A 5 -10.91 -10.14 -19.29
CA LYS A 5 -10.85 -8.79 -18.74
C LYS A 5 -10.14 -8.71 -17.38
N ILE A 6 -10.39 -9.67 -16.50
CA ILE A 6 -9.73 -9.77 -15.20
C ILE A 6 -8.58 -10.75 -15.32
N ARG A 7 -7.35 -10.23 -15.42
CA ARG A 7 -6.13 -11.06 -15.48
C ARG A 7 -5.75 -11.60 -14.10
N ARG A 8 -6.09 -10.88 -13.03
CA ARG A 8 -5.83 -11.21 -11.62
C ARG A 8 -6.77 -10.40 -10.72
N PRO A 9 -6.99 -10.81 -9.46
CA PRO A 9 -7.78 -10.01 -8.52
C PRO A 9 -7.27 -8.56 -8.46
N LEU A 10 -8.20 -7.61 -8.35
CA LEU A 10 -7.86 -6.21 -8.13
C LEU A 10 -7.29 -6.02 -6.71
N SER A 11 -6.56 -4.95 -6.54
CA SER A 11 -6.02 -4.49 -5.25
C SER A 11 -6.18 -2.99 -5.13
N TYR A 12 -5.94 -2.44 -3.94
CA TYR A 12 -5.85 -1.00 -3.75
C TYR A 12 -4.95 -0.32 -4.81
N SER A 13 -3.77 -0.87 -5.08
CA SER A 13 -2.86 -0.30 -6.07
C SER A 13 -3.42 -0.40 -7.49
N SER A 14 -3.98 -1.55 -7.87
CA SER A 14 -4.49 -1.74 -9.23
C SER A 14 -5.73 -0.91 -9.52
N ILE A 15 -6.66 -0.76 -8.56
CA ILE A 15 -7.84 0.10 -8.76
C ILE A 15 -7.44 1.57 -8.92
N LYS A 16 -6.45 2.04 -8.17
CA LYS A 16 -5.91 3.40 -8.35
C LYS A 16 -5.29 3.64 -9.72
N GLU A 17 -4.60 2.64 -10.25
CA GLU A 17 -4.05 2.75 -11.61
C GLU A 17 -5.17 2.76 -12.65
N PHE A 18 -6.21 1.92 -12.49
CA PHE A 18 -7.38 1.96 -13.35
C PHE A 18 -8.07 3.33 -13.34
N MET A 19 -8.21 3.95 -12.16
CA MET A 19 -8.79 5.30 -12.02
C MET A 19 -8.04 6.40 -12.78
N LYS A 20 -6.80 6.16 -13.18
CA LYS A 20 -6.05 7.08 -14.07
C LYS A 20 -6.40 6.82 -15.54
N SER A 21 -6.32 5.59 -15.98
CA SER A 21 -6.84 5.07 -17.25
C SER A 21 -6.68 3.54 -17.30
N PRO A 22 -7.41 2.83 -18.19
CA PRO A 22 -7.18 1.42 -18.48
C PRO A 22 -5.73 1.11 -18.85
N ASN A 23 -5.04 1.97 -19.62
CA ASN A 23 -3.63 1.80 -19.96
C ASN A 23 -2.71 1.78 -18.73
N HIS A 24 -2.99 2.58 -17.71
CA HIS A 24 -2.24 2.55 -16.45
C HIS A 24 -2.42 1.22 -15.72
N LEU A 25 -3.62 0.67 -15.68
CA LEU A 25 -3.88 -0.65 -15.10
C LEU A 25 -3.14 -1.75 -15.87
N LEU A 26 -3.22 -1.77 -17.20
CA LEU A 26 -2.53 -2.75 -18.02
C LEU A 26 -1.02 -2.67 -17.81
N SER A 27 -0.44 -1.47 -17.87
CA SER A 27 0.97 -1.25 -17.58
C SER A 27 1.37 -1.71 -16.16
N TYR A 28 0.50 -1.43 -15.15
CA TYR A 28 0.72 -1.92 -13.78
C TYR A 28 0.73 -3.45 -13.70
N TRP A 29 -0.11 -4.12 -14.47
CA TRP A 29 -0.15 -5.58 -14.50
C TRP A 29 1.03 -6.20 -15.22
N ASP A 30 1.53 -5.55 -16.27
CA ASP A 30 2.57 -6.09 -17.16
C ASP A 30 3.99 -5.70 -16.72
N ARG A 31 4.13 -4.69 -15.84
CA ARG A 31 5.45 -4.25 -15.38
C ARG A 31 6.16 -5.29 -14.52
N GLU A 32 7.46 -5.40 -14.72
CA GLU A 32 8.32 -6.11 -13.78
C GLU A 32 8.35 -5.39 -12.42
N LYS A 33 8.36 -6.18 -11.35
CA LYS A 33 8.49 -5.61 -9.99
C LYS A 33 9.93 -5.15 -9.78
N VAL A 34 10.16 -3.87 -9.85
CA VAL A 34 11.43 -3.25 -9.50
C VAL A 34 11.36 -2.80 -8.04
N THR A 35 12.26 -3.33 -7.21
CA THR A 35 12.37 -2.91 -5.81
C THR A 35 13.30 -1.70 -5.73
N THR A 36 12.79 -0.55 -5.32
CA THR A 36 13.59 0.65 -5.06
C THR A 36 14.21 0.61 -3.65
N PRO A 37 15.28 1.38 -3.36
CA PRO A 37 15.82 1.48 -2.02
C PRO A 37 14.79 1.91 -0.97
N ALA A 38 13.87 2.81 -1.32
CA ALA A 38 12.79 3.24 -0.44
C ALA A 38 11.80 2.09 -0.16
N MET A 39 11.44 1.30 -1.17
CA MET A 39 10.58 0.12 -0.98
C MET A 39 11.27 -0.93 -0.11
N LEU A 40 12.57 -1.17 -0.34
CA LEU A 40 13.36 -2.09 0.48
C LEU A 40 13.38 -1.66 1.95
N LYS A 41 13.65 -0.37 2.20
CA LYS A 41 13.60 0.21 3.56
C LYS A 41 12.22 0.06 4.18
N GLY A 42 11.16 0.35 3.44
CA GLY A 42 9.78 0.16 3.88
C GLY A 42 9.49 -1.29 4.27
N THR A 43 9.84 -2.25 3.43
CA THR A 43 9.64 -3.69 3.70
C THR A 43 10.44 -4.13 4.94
N LEU A 44 11.69 -3.68 5.10
CA LEU A 44 12.49 -3.99 6.28
C LEU A 44 11.85 -3.45 7.57
N ILE A 45 11.33 -2.20 7.53
CA ILE A 45 10.59 -1.60 8.66
C ILE A 45 9.34 -2.41 9.00
N HIS A 46 8.55 -2.80 8.00
CA HIS A 46 7.38 -3.66 8.19
C HIS A 46 7.75 -4.99 8.86
N THR A 47 8.77 -5.70 8.32
CA THR A 47 9.21 -6.98 8.89
C THR A 47 9.66 -6.82 10.34
N LEU A 48 10.52 -5.85 10.64
CA LEU A 48 11.01 -5.61 12.00
C LEU A 48 9.91 -5.21 12.99
N LEU A 49 8.85 -4.55 12.51
CA LEU A 49 7.77 -4.06 13.34
C LEU A 49 6.68 -5.11 13.58
N LEU A 50 6.35 -5.88 12.55
CA LEU A 50 5.20 -6.77 12.54
C LEU A 50 5.58 -8.26 12.70
N GLU A 51 6.68 -8.69 12.07
CA GLU A 51 7.10 -10.09 11.99
C GLU A 51 8.63 -10.22 12.20
N PRO A 52 9.19 -9.74 13.33
CA PRO A 52 10.65 -9.73 13.55
C PRO A 52 11.29 -11.12 13.50
N GLU A 53 10.52 -12.18 13.74
CA GLU A 53 10.97 -13.56 13.62
C GLU A 53 11.31 -13.99 12.19
N LYS A 54 10.82 -13.24 11.18
CA LYS A 54 11.16 -13.50 9.78
C LYS A 54 12.52 -12.96 9.37
N MET A 55 13.15 -12.11 10.18
CA MET A 55 14.42 -11.47 9.82
C MET A 55 15.50 -12.46 9.41
N GLU A 56 15.74 -13.50 10.19
CA GLU A 56 16.76 -14.52 9.87
C GLU A 56 16.45 -15.31 8.59
N LYS A 57 15.17 -15.52 8.32
CA LYS A 57 14.72 -16.28 7.15
C LYS A 57 14.76 -15.47 5.86
N GLU A 58 14.34 -14.20 5.92
CA GLU A 58 14.10 -13.37 4.73
C GLU A 58 15.24 -12.40 4.42
N TYR A 59 16.15 -12.18 5.38
CA TYR A 59 17.26 -11.24 5.21
C TYR A 59 18.63 -11.88 5.47
N ALA A 60 19.64 -11.33 4.80
CA ALA A 60 21.05 -11.65 5.05
C ALA A 60 21.85 -10.36 5.13
N THR A 61 22.71 -10.21 6.14
CA THR A 61 23.50 -9.00 6.36
C THR A 61 24.87 -9.13 5.72
N TRP A 62 25.14 -8.29 4.72
CA TRP A 62 26.42 -8.21 4.06
C TRP A 62 27.38 -7.32 4.85
N LEU A 63 28.43 -7.92 5.44
CA LEU A 63 29.43 -7.23 6.26
C LEU A 63 30.59 -6.63 5.42
N GLY A 64 30.66 -6.98 4.14
CA GLY A 64 31.68 -6.42 3.24
C GLY A 64 31.36 -4.98 2.81
N GLY A 65 32.29 -4.37 2.10
CA GLY A 65 32.18 -2.97 1.68
C GLY A 65 31.12 -2.74 0.59
N ARG A 66 31.54 -2.62 -0.67
CA ARG A 66 30.62 -2.43 -1.80
C ARG A 66 29.80 -3.68 -2.08
N ARG A 67 28.53 -3.53 -2.48
CA ARG A 67 27.70 -4.62 -3.04
C ARG A 67 28.16 -4.94 -4.48
N ALA A 68 29.43 -5.34 -4.64
CA ALA A 68 30.04 -5.64 -5.92
C ALA A 68 31.28 -6.55 -5.76
N GLY A 69 31.70 -7.17 -6.86
CA GLY A 69 32.85 -8.07 -6.88
C GLY A 69 32.51 -9.52 -6.60
N ASN A 70 33.55 -10.40 -6.64
CA ASN A 70 33.33 -11.84 -6.53
C ASN A 70 32.84 -12.27 -5.14
N GLU A 71 33.36 -11.69 -4.07
CA GLU A 71 32.92 -11.99 -2.69
C GLU A 71 31.45 -11.69 -2.50
N TYR A 72 30.96 -10.55 -3.02
CA TYR A 72 29.54 -10.22 -2.94
C TYR A 72 28.67 -11.18 -3.78
N LYS A 73 29.15 -11.58 -4.96
CA LYS A 73 28.44 -12.57 -5.80
C LYS A 73 28.31 -13.91 -5.08
N THR A 74 29.41 -14.41 -4.50
CA THR A 74 29.38 -15.64 -3.70
C THR A 74 28.40 -15.52 -2.53
N PHE A 75 28.43 -14.41 -1.82
CA PHE A 75 27.46 -14.15 -0.73
C PHE A 75 26.00 -14.14 -1.22
N GLN A 76 25.74 -13.58 -2.42
CA GLN A 76 24.40 -13.62 -3.02
C GLN A 76 23.97 -15.06 -3.37
N GLU A 77 24.90 -15.86 -3.90
CA GLU A 77 24.63 -17.26 -4.24
C GLU A 77 24.34 -18.11 -3.00
N GLU A 78 25.06 -17.88 -1.90
CA GLU A 78 24.85 -18.55 -0.61
C GLU A 78 23.54 -18.12 0.08
N ASN A 79 23.04 -16.94 -0.23
CA ASN A 79 21.83 -16.35 0.37
C ASN A 79 20.69 -16.17 -0.66
N GLN A 80 20.57 -17.10 -1.61
CA GLN A 80 19.49 -17.05 -2.60
C GLN A 80 18.11 -17.01 -1.93
N GLY A 81 17.25 -16.12 -2.43
CA GLY A 81 15.91 -15.91 -1.90
C GLY A 81 15.82 -14.98 -0.69
N LYS A 82 16.97 -14.55 -0.14
CA LYS A 82 16.99 -13.53 0.91
C LYS A 82 17.27 -12.13 0.36
N THR A 83 16.69 -11.15 1.03
CA THR A 83 17.01 -9.74 0.80
C THR A 83 18.33 -9.39 1.48
N ILE A 84 19.31 -8.92 0.71
CA ILE A 84 20.62 -8.56 1.26
C ILE A 84 20.58 -7.12 1.75
N ILE A 85 20.84 -6.95 3.03
CA ILE A 85 20.96 -5.65 3.72
C ILE A 85 22.36 -5.44 4.25
N LYS A 86 22.69 -4.19 4.57
CA LYS A 86 23.93 -3.83 5.28
C LYS A 86 23.64 -3.58 6.77
N PRO A 87 24.67 -3.69 7.65
CA PRO A 87 24.51 -3.38 9.07
C PRO A 87 23.90 -2.01 9.32
N GLU A 88 24.36 -0.98 8.60
CA GLU A 88 23.87 0.39 8.75
C GLU A 88 22.39 0.55 8.33
N GLU A 89 21.92 -0.24 7.37
CA GLU A 89 20.49 -0.25 6.97
C GLU A 89 19.62 -0.90 8.05
N LEU A 90 20.11 -1.96 8.70
CA LEU A 90 19.44 -2.60 9.82
C LEU A 90 19.41 -1.68 11.05
N GLU A 91 20.54 -1.10 11.45
CA GLU A 91 20.64 -0.16 12.57
C GLU A 91 19.71 1.05 12.38
N GLU A 92 19.63 1.58 11.16
CA GLU A 92 18.73 2.69 10.85
C GLU A 92 17.27 2.24 11.00
N ALA A 93 16.90 1.09 10.46
CA ALA A 93 15.54 0.56 10.56
C ALA A 93 15.15 0.29 12.04
N GLU A 94 16.06 -0.22 12.85
CA GLU A 94 15.84 -0.42 14.30
C GLU A 94 15.60 0.90 15.03
N LYS A 95 16.34 1.97 14.68
CA LYS A 95 16.09 3.32 15.23
C LYS A 95 14.69 3.83 14.85
N ILE A 96 14.29 3.62 13.59
CA ILE A 96 12.98 4.03 13.08
C ILE A 96 11.85 3.36 13.85
N ILE A 97 11.91 2.04 14.06
CA ILE A 97 10.82 1.30 14.71
C ILE A 97 10.77 1.47 16.23
N LYS A 98 11.82 2.02 16.85
CA LYS A 98 11.93 2.14 18.31
C LYS A 98 10.73 2.84 18.94
N ASN A 99 10.28 3.95 18.34
CA ASN A 99 9.12 4.71 18.82
C ASN A 99 7.80 4.04 18.42
N ALA A 100 7.75 3.45 17.22
CA ALA A 100 6.55 2.80 16.69
C ALA A 100 6.15 1.54 17.48
N LYS A 101 7.12 0.75 17.96
CA LYS A 101 6.88 -0.47 18.76
C LYS A 101 6.06 -0.25 20.03
N ASN A 102 6.10 0.94 20.60
CA ASN A 102 5.38 1.25 21.84
C ASN A 102 3.90 1.60 21.61
N ASN A 103 3.41 1.53 20.37
CA ASN A 103 2.02 1.85 20.09
C ASN A 103 1.08 0.80 20.67
N VAL A 104 0.03 1.25 21.36
CA VAL A 104 -0.92 0.39 22.08
C VAL A 104 -1.62 -0.59 21.15
N LEU A 105 -2.05 -0.15 19.95
CA LEU A 105 -2.75 -1.02 19.01
C LEU A 105 -1.86 -2.15 18.48
N LEU A 106 -0.55 -1.91 18.30
CA LEU A 106 0.38 -2.97 17.95
C LEU A 106 0.50 -4.03 19.05
N ASN A 107 0.33 -3.64 20.32
CA ASN A 107 0.35 -4.59 21.43
C ASN A 107 -0.97 -5.36 21.58
N LEU A 108 -2.06 -4.84 21.05
CA LEU A 108 -3.39 -5.46 21.07
C LEU A 108 -3.71 -6.25 19.79
N LYS A 109 -2.78 -6.30 18.83
CA LYS A 109 -3.01 -7.03 17.59
C LYS A 109 -3.20 -8.53 17.82
N LYS A 110 -4.11 -9.13 17.06
CA LYS A 110 -4.36 -10.58 17.01
C LYS A 110 -3.63 -11.26 15.86
N GLY A 111 -3.35 -10.53 14.80
CA GLY A 111 -2.64 -11.05 13.64
C GLY A 111 -1.99 -9.95 12.82
N VAL A 112 -1.06 -10.39 11.98
CA VAL A 112 -0.28 -9.53 11.07
C VAL A 112 -0.23 -10.14 9.68
N GLU A 113 0.04 -9.32 8.65
CA GLU A 113 0.27 -9.72 7.26
C GLU A 113 -0.80 -10.71 6.74
N LEU A 114 -2.08 -10.46 7.12
CA LEU A 114 -3.18 -11.33 6.72
C LEU A 114 -3.51 -11.14 5.24
N GLU A 115 -3.32 -12.17 4.44
CA GLU A 115 -3.82 -12.19 3.07
C GLU A 115 -5.35 -12.35 3.08
N ILE A 116 -6.05 -11.45 2.39
CA ILE A 116 -7.49 -11.46 2.22
C ILE A 116 -7.90 -11.52 0.76
N LEU A 117 -8.90 -12.35 0.47
CA LEU A 117 -9.53 -12.49 -0.84
C LEU A 117 -11.02 -12.30 -0.68
N TRP A 118 -11.60 -11.34 -1.40
CA TRP A 118 -13.04 -11.07 -1.33
C TRP A 118 -13.57 -10.59 -2.69
N LYS A 119 -14.84 -10.23 -2.74
CA LYS A 119 -15.48 -9.71 -3.97
C LYS A 119 -16.31 -8.49 -3.65
N ILE A 120 -16.30 -7.54 -4.57
CA ILE A 120 -17.25 -6.44 -4.64
C ILE A 120 -17.94 -6.55 -6.00
N ASN A 121 -19.27 -6.69 -6.04
CA ASN A 121 -20.04 -6.86 -7.28
C ASN A 121 -19.49 -7.96 -8.21
N LEU A 122 -19.13 -9.11 -7.65
CA LEU A 122 -18.52 -10.24 -8.35
C LEU A 122 -17.08 -10.00 -8.87
N ILE A 123 -16.52 -8.81 -8.74
CA ILE A 123 -15.14 -8.50 -9.09
C ILE A 123 -14.24 -8.96 -7.94
N PRO A 124 -13.26 -9.85 -8.21
CA PRO A 124 -12.38 -10.36 -7.18
C PRO A 124 -11.34 -9.32 -6.75
N PHE A 125 -11.11 -9.23 -5.47
CA PHE A 125 -10.07 -8.41 -4.83
C PHE A 125 -9.11 -9.27 -4.02
N ARG A 126 -7.88 -8.76 -3.86
CA ARG A 126 -6.84 -9.30 -3.00
C ARG A 126 -6.14 -8.16 -2.26
N GLY A 127 -5.88 -8.36 -0.99
CA GLY A 127 -5.14 -7.43 -0.16
C GLY A 127 -4.32 -8.15 0.90
N PHE A 128 -3.48 -7.38 1.58
CA PHE A 128 -2.72 -7.82 2.75
C PHE A 128 -2.96 -6.79 3.85
N VAL A 129 -3.48 -7.26 4.97
CA VAL A 129 -3.74 -6.42 6.15
C VAL A 129 -2.49 -6.46 7.02
N ASP A 130 -1.85 -5.32 7.22
CA ASP A 130 -0.60 -5.25 7.97
C ASP A 130 -0.77 -5.75 9.40
N PHE A 131 -1.80 -5.28 10.12
CA PHE A 131 -2.15 -5.81 11.45
C PHE A 131 -3.64 -5.60 11.74
N TYR A 132 -4.19 -6.44 12.62
CA TYR A 132 -5.59 -6.32 13.05
C TYR A 132 -5.79 -6.87 14.46
N GLY A 133 -6.87 -6.46 15.09
CA GLY A 133 -7.33 -6.95 16.39
C GLY A 133 -8.84 -6.80 16.51
N ASP A 134 -9.39 -7.04 17.73
CA ASP A 134 -10.82 -6.85 17.95
C ASP A 134 -11.19 -5.39 17.80
N GLY A 135 -12.08 -5.11 16.86
CA GLY A 135 -12.60 -3.77 16.62
C GLY A 135 -11.65 -2.84 15.87
N PHE A 136 -10.53 -3.34 15.30
CA PHE A 136 -9.66 -2.51 14.50
C PHE A 136 -8.90 -3.25 13.39
N ILE A 137 -8.63 -2.52 12.32
CA ILE A 137 -7.74 -2.87 11.22
C ILE A 137 -6.66 -1.80 11.16
N GLY A 138 -5.40 -2.17 11.01
CA GLY A 138 -4.29 -1.23 10.97
C GLY A 138 -3.37 -1.46 9.78
N ASP A 139 -2.74 -0.37 9.35
CA ASP A 139 -1.81 -0.35 8.23
C ASP A 139 -0.60 0.52 8.61
N VAL A 140 0.60 0.12 8.20
CA VAL A 140 1.85 0.84 8.46
C VAL A 140 2.26 1.60 7.21
N LYS A 141 2.46 2.91 7.34
CA LYS A 141 2.95 3.75 6.25
C LYS A 141 4.24 4.45 6.64
N THR A 142 5.30 4.18 5.90
CA THR A 142 6.51 4.98 5.99
C THR A 142 6.33 6.31 5.29
N CYS A 143 6.80 7.39 5.91
CA CYS A 143 6.66 8.75 5.39
C CYS A 143 7.90 9.60 5.72
N SER A 144 7.98 10.78 5.13
CA SER A 144 9.03 11.77 5.45
C SER A 144 8.71 12.62 6.68
N ASP A 145 7.42 12.83 6.95
CA ASP A 145 6.92 13.67 8.05
C ASP A 145 5.58 13.11 8.52
N ALA A 146 5.56 12.59 9.74
CA ALA A 146 4.38 12.01 10.37
C ALA A 146 3.51 13.04 11.12
N SER A 147 3.80 14.34 11.01
CA SER A 147 2.96 15.36 11.61
C SER A 147 1.55 15.40 10.99
N PRO A 148 0.50 15.77 11.75
CA PRO A 148 -0.88 15.70 11.28
C PRO A 148 -1.12 16.37 9.92
N LYS A 149 -0.60 17.59 9.74
CA LYS A 149 -0.81 18.35 8.50
C LYS A 149 -0.06 17.75 7.29
N ALA A 150 1.15 17.26 7.49
CA ALA A 150 1.95 16.67 6.41
C ALA A 150 1.39 15.30 6.03
N PHE A 151 1.13 14.44 7.02
CA PHE A 151 0.59 13.12 6.75
C PHE A 151 -0.82 13.15 6.15
N GLN A 152 -1.68 14.11 6.53
CA GLN A 152 -2.99 14.27 5.90
C GLN A 152 -2.87 14.60 4.41
N ARG A 153 -1.88 15.41 4.00
CA ARG A 153 -1.61 15.66 2.57
C ARG A 153 -1.20 14.40 1.83
N ASP A 154 -0.31 13.59 2.43
CA ASP A 154 0.10 12.32 1.86
C ASP A 154 -1.06 11.32 1.82
N PHE A 155 -1.88 11.25 2.87
CA PHE A 155 -3.08 10.42 2.94
C PHE A 155 -4.03 10.70 1.76
N ILE A 156 -4.30 11.97 1.49
CA ILE A 156 -5.15 12.40 0.36
C ILE A 156 -4.45 12.13 -0.97
N LYS A 157 -3.19 12.54 -1.13
CA LYS A 157 -2.40 12.38 -2.35
C LYS A 157 -2.31 10.92 -2.80
N PHE A 158 -2.05 10.00 -1.87
CA PHE A 158 -1.93 8.58 -2.15
C PHE A 158 -3.28 7.85 -2.11
N LYS A 159 -4.37 8.56 -1.76
CA LYS A 159 -5.73 8.00 -1.67
C LYS A 159 -5.81 6.81 -0.68
N TYR A 160 -5.16 6.90 0.49
CA TYR A 160 -5.17 5.82 1.47
C TYR A 160 -6.58 5.50 2.00
N TYR A 161 -7.52 6.45 1.91
CA TYR A 161 -8.94 6.24 2.21
C TYR A 161 -9.59 5.17 1.32
N ILE A 162 -9.10 4.95 0.09
CA ILE A 162 -9.53 3.84 -0.77
C ILE A 162 -9.10 2.49 -0.17
N GLN A 163 -7.86 2.39 0.33
CA GLN A 163 -7.38 1.18 0.99
C GLN A 163 -8.19 0.89 2.25
N ALA A 164 -8.45 1.93 3.06
CA ALA A 164 -9.25 1.82 4.27
C ALA A 164 -10.65 1.29 3.97
N PHE A 165 -11.37 1.86 3.00
CA PHE A 165 -12.68 1.35 2.59
C PHE A 165 -12.60 -0.10 2.10
N LEU A 166 -11.65 -0.44 1.24
CA LEU A 166 -11.50 -1.79 0.68
C LEU A 166 -11.32 -2.85 1.77
N TYR A 167 -10.52 -2.56 2.81
CA TYR A 167 -10.25 -3.52 3.88
C TYR A 167 -11.40 -3.61 4.89
N LEU A 168 -12.09 -2.51 5.16
CA LEU A 168 -13.32 -2.53 5.94
C LEU A 168 -14.41 -3.33 5.21
N ASN A 169 -14.58 -3.12 3.91
CA ASN A 169 -15.51 -3.89 3.09
C ASN A 169 -15.15 -5.40 3.05
N ALA A 170 -13.87 -5.74 2.99
CA ALA A 170 -13.44 -7.13 3.12
C ALA A 170 -13.85 -7.72 4.49
N ASN A 171 -13.71 -6.95 5.57
CA ASN A 171 -14.09 -7.40 6.91
C ASN A 171 -15.60 -7.64 7.05
N GLU A 172 -16.47 -6.91 6.35
CA GLU A 172 -17.92 -7.17 6.34
C GLU A 172 -18.25 -8.61 5.93
N THR A 173 -17.42 -9.23 5.09
CA THR A 173 -17.59 -10.62 4.63
C THR A 173 -16.78 -11.62 5.44
N LEU A 174 -15.54 -11.27 5.79
CA LEU A 174 -14.55 -12.19 6.36
C LEU A 174 -14.48 -12.13 7.89
N MET A 175 -15.00 -11.07 8.51
CA MET A 175 -15.12 -10.86 9.96
C MET A 175 -13.83 -11.05 10.76
N PHE A 176 -12.67 -10.83 10.16
CA PHE A 176 -11.37 -11.09 10.80
C PHE A 176 -11.02 -10.10 11.93
N ALA A 177 -11.61 -8.91 11.91
CA ALA A 177 -11.42 -7.88 12.94
C ALA A 177 -12.68 -7.63 13.79
N GLY A 178 -13.67 -8.54 13.75
CA GLY A 178 -14.95 -8.41 14.45
C GLY A 178 -15.94 -7.47 13.76
N GLU A 179 -17.00 -7.10 14.48
CA GLU A 179 -18.05 -6.21 13.95
C GLU A 179 -17.59 -4.74 13.97
N ASN A 180 -17.87 -4.02 12.87
CA ASN A 180 -17.64 -2.58 12.73
C ASN A 180 -16.26 -2.08 13.21
N PRO A 181 -15.14 -2.64 12.73
CA PRO A 181 -13.83 -2.21 13.16
C PRO A 181 -13.52 -0.80 12.70
N ASP A 182 -12.77 -0.07 13.50
CA ASP A 182 -12.12 1.17 13.08
C ASP A 182 -10.91 0.89 12.19
N TYR A 183 -10.59 1.82 11.28
CA TYR A 183 -9.38 1.74 10.47
C TYR A 183 -8.32 2.73 10.95
N PHE A 184 -7.10 2.23 11.17
CA PHE A 184 -5.98 3.02 11.66
C PHE A 184 -4.80 2.96 10.70
N ILE A 185 -4.00 4.02 10.69
CA ILE A 185 -2.72 4.07 9.99
C ILE A 185 -1.64 4.48 10.98
N LEU A 186 -0.61 3.66 11.09
CA LEU A 186 0.61 4.00 11.80
C LEU A 186 1.59 4.65 10.82
N ALA A 187 1.68 5.97 10.85
CA ALA A 187 2.67 6.73 10.11
C ALA A 187 4.02 6.67 10.82
N VAL A 188 5.09 6.32 10.10
CA VAL A 188 6.44 6.14 10.64
C VAL A 188 7.44 6.93 9.81
N GLU A 189 8.11 7.89 10.42
CA GLU A 189 9.14 8.69 9.75
C GLU A 189 10.39 7.86 9.45
N THR A 190 10.89 7.97 8.22
CA THR A 190 12.11 7.28 7.76
C THR A 190 13.38 8.12 7.88
N SER A 191 13.27 9.32 8.44
CA SER A 191 14.38 10.25 8.70
C SER A 191 14.29 10.82 10.11
N PRO A 192 15.39 11.26 10.72
CA PRO A 192 15.33 11.89 12.02
C PRO A 192 14.32 13.05 12.06
N PRO A 193 13.53 13.17 13.15
CA PRO A 193 13.68 12.53 14.46
C PRO A 193 13.05 11.13 14.61
N TYR A 194 12.60 10.47 13.51
CA TYR A 194 11.99 9.14 13.51
C TYR A 194 10.70 9.07 14.37
N ASN A 195 9.88 10.09 14.29
CA ASN A 195 8.60 10.10 14.98
C ASN A 195 7.65 9.06 14.35
N SER A 196 6.69 8.64 15.13
CA SER A 196 5.56 7.84 14.66
C SER A 196 4.26 8.34 15.26
N GLN A 197 3.19 8.28 14.48
CA GLN A 197 1.88 8.70 14.91
C GLN A 197 0.80 7.75 14.40
N MET A 198 -0.10 7.34 15.29
CA MET A 198 -1.28 6.56 14.92
C MET A 198 -2.42 7.52 14.54
N TYR A 199 -3.02 7.29 13.39
CA TYR A 199 -4.16 8.04 12.88
C TYR A 199 -5.37 7.11 12.74
N LYS A 200 -6.52 7.52 13.27
CA LYS A 200 -7.81 6.91 12.94
C LYS A 200 -8.35 7.56 11.68
N VAL A 201 -8.79 6.75 10.73
CA VAL A 201 -9.44 7.25 9.52
C VAL A 201 -10.90 7.57 9.84
N SER A 202 -11.35 8.77 9.52
CA SER A 202 -12.72 9.20 9.80
C SER A 202 -13.73 8.58 8.86
N THR A 203 -14.99 8.55 9.31
CA THR A 203 -16.12 8.00 8.51
C THR A 203 -16.28 8.73 7.18
N GLU A 204 -16.06 10.05 7.16
CA GLU A 204 -16.14 10.85 5.93
C GLU A 204 -15.12 10.41 4.89
N PHE A 205 -13.89 10.07 5.31
CA PHE A 205 -12.89 9.51 4.40
C PHE A 205 -13.23 8.10 3.94
N ILE A 206 -13.83 7.27 4.79
CA ILE A 206 -14.29 5.94 4.40
C ILE A 206 -15.41 6.04 3.35
N GLU A 207 -16.40 6.92 3.56
CA GLU A 207 -17.48 7.15 2.59
C GLU A 207 -16.93 7.72 1.27
N LYS A 208 -15.93 8.60 1.32
CA LYS A 208 -15.24 9.08 0.12
C LYS A 208 -14.54 7.95 -0.64
N GLY A 209 -13.87 7.05 0.08
CA GLY A 209 -13.25 5.85 -0.49
C GLY A 209 -14.28 4.94 -1.17
N LYS A 210 -15.42 4.71 -0.51
CA LYS A 210 -16.54 3.95 -1.03
C LYS A 210 -17.10 4.53 -2.33
N GLU A 211 -17.37 5.83 -2.35
CA GLU A 211 -17.85 6.55 -3.53
C GLU A 211 -16.91 6.36 -4.72
N GLU A 212 -15.60 6.63 -4.52
CA GLU A 212 -14.61 6.53 -5.59
C GLU A 212 -14.41 5.09 -6.08
N VAL A 213 -14.41 4.11 -5.16
CA VAL A 213 -14.30 2.69 -5.54
C VAL A 213 -15.54 2.25 -6.34
N HIS A 214 -16.75 2.59 -5.89
CA HIS A 214 -17.97 2.20 -6.60
C HIS A 214 -18.00 2.81 -8.01
N LYS A 215 -17.63 4.09 -8.17
CA LYS A 215 -17.50 4.71 -9.48
C LYS A 215 -16.48 3.97 -10.36
N ALA A 216 -15.29 3.70 -9.82
CA ALA A 216 -14.26 2.98 -10.55
C ALA A 216 -14.70 1.57 -10.96
N LEU A 217 -15.49 0.87 -10.13
CA LEU A 217 -16.03 -0.44 -10.48
C LEU A 217 -17.12 -0.38 -11.57
N GLN A 218 -17.99 0.64 -11.55
CA GLN A 218 -18.92 0.88 -12.64
C GLN A 218 -18.20 1.12 -13.97
N ASP A 219 -17.14 1.91 -13.96
CA ASP A 219 -16.31 2.16 -15.13
C ASP A 219 -15.55 0.88 -15.54
N PHE A 220 -15.05 0.12 -14.57
CA PHE A 220 -14.42 -1.18 -14.81
C PHE A 220 -15.40 -2.18 -15.44
N GLU A 221 -16.68 -2.18 -15.08
CA GLU A 221 -17.71 -3.02 -15.70
C GLU A 221 -17.98 -2.65 -17.17
N LYS A 222 -17.91 -1.37 -17.52
CA LYS A 222 -18.05 -0.87 -18.91
C LYS A 222 -16.84 -1.17 -19.77
N TRP A 223 -15.66 -1.18 -19.19
CA TRP A 223 -14.41 -1.42 -19.90
C TRP A 223 -14.43 -2.82 -20.54
N ASP A 224 -14.00 -2.91 -21.80
CA ASP A 224 -14.00 -4.17 -22.57
C ASP A 224 -12.73 -5.02 -22.37
N GLY A 225 -11.73 -4.50 -21.69
CA GLY A 225 -10.42 -5.14 -21.45
C GLY A 225 -9.32 -4.67 -22.40
N GLU A 226 -9.64 -3.82 -23.37
CA GLU A 226 -8.69 -3.30 -24.34
C GLU A 226 -7.96 -2.05 -23.85
N PRO A 227 -6.78 -1.73 -24.42
CA PRO A 227 -6.07 -0.51 -24.10
C PRO A 227 -6.92 0.74 -24.36
N ALA A 228 -7.00 1.63 -23.37
CA ALA A 228 -7.66 2.93 -23.50
C ALA A 228 -6.96 3.96 -22.59
N GLY A 229 -6.83 5.18 -23.06
CA GLY A 229 -6.23 6.29 -22.33
C GLY A 229 -7.25 7.12 -21.57
N TYR A 230 -7.03 8.44 -21.52
CA TYR A 230 -7.91 9.38 -20.82
C TYR A 230 -9.27 9.57 -21.50
N GLU A 231 -9.36 9.26 -22.80
CA GLU A 231 -10.61 9.24 -23.56
C GLU A 231 -11.66 8.29 -22.97
N PHE A 232 -11.23 7.25 -22.25
CA PHE A 232 -12.13 6.30 -21.59
C PHE A 232 -13.06 6.97 -20.57
N TYR A 233 -12.64 8.08 -19.98
CA TYR A 233 -13.39 8.81 -18.96
C TYR A 233 -14.10 10.06 -19.49
N ASP A 234 -14.19 10.21 -20.82
CA ASP A 234 -14.78 11.39 -21.46
C ASP A 234 -14.15 12.72 -20.98
N LEU A 235 -12.84 12.69 -20.69
CA LEU A 235 -12.11 13.86 -20.23
C LEU A 235 -11.59 14.75 -21.35
N LEU A 236 -11.62 14.24 -22.58
CA LEU A 236 -11.09 14.95 -23.75
C LEU A 236 -12.16 15.85 -24.37
N GLU A 237 -11.77 17.07 -24.72
CA GLU A 237 -12.54 17.95 -25.60
C GLU A 237 -12.53 17.40 -27.04
N GLU A 238 -13.39 17.90 -27.92
CA GLU A 238 -13.54 17.42 -29.29
C GLU A 238 -12.23 17.36 -30.10
N ASN A 239 -11.25 18.19 -29.74
CA ASN A 239 -9.93 18.26 -30.38
C ASN A 239 -8.88 17.32 -29.71
N GLY A 240 -9.26 16.50 -28.74
CA GLY A 240 -8.35 15.65 -27.99
C GLY A 240 -7.52 16.37 -26.91
N VAL A 241 -7.90 17.58 -26.55
CA VAL A 241 -7.22 18.43 -25.56
C VAL A 241 -7.97 18.37 -24.23
N ILE A 242 -7.27 18.56 -23.13
CA ILE A 242 -7.84 18.80 -21.79
C ILE A 242 -7.43 20.21 -21.35
N THR A 243 -8.41 21.07 -21.11
CA THR A 243 -8.14 22.40 -20.56
C THR A 243 -7.81 22.31 -19.07
N LEU A 244 -6.64 22.82 -18.66
CA LEU A 244 -6.27 22.96 -17.24
C LEU A 244 -6.92 24.22 -16.67
N ASN A 245 -7.91 24.03 -15.82
CA ASN A 245 -8.59 25.11 -15.11
C ASN A 245 -7.99 25.33 -13.73
N LEU A 246 -8.19 26.52 -13.19
CA LEU A 246 -7.80 26.86 -11.83
C LEU A 246 -8.59 25.98 -10.84
N PRO A 247 -7.92 25.20 -9.96
CA PRO A 247 -8.63 24.35 -9.00
C PRO A 247 -9.41 25.22 -7.99
N GLU A 248 -10.53 24.66 -7.46
CA GLU A 248 -11.42 25.38 -6.54
C GLU A 248 -10.71 25.98 -5.33
N TRP A 249 -9.70 25.29 -4.79
CA TRP A 249 -8.91 25.75 -3.65
C TRP A 249 -7.93 26.91 -3.97
N MET A 250 -7.79 27.30 -5.24
CA MET A 250 -7.03 28.46 -5.71
C MET A 250 -7.94 29.62 -6.15
N GLN A 251 -9.25 29.42 -6.15
CA GLN A 251 -10.25 30.45 -6.44
C GLN A 251 -10.60 31.20 -5.14
#